data_04e24089b632cf860866c4620498d3d7
#
_entry.id   04e24089b632cf860866c4620498d3d7
#
_cell.length_a   1.000
_cell.length_b   1.000
_cell.length_c   1.000
_cell.angle_alpha   90.00
_cell.angle_beta   90.00
_cell.angle_gamma   90.00
#
_symmetry.space_group_name_H-M   'P 1'
#
loop_
_entity.id
_entity.type
_entity.pdbx_description
1 polymer ?
#
loop_
_entity_poly.entity_id
_entity_poly.type
_entity_poly.pdbx_seq_one_letter_code
_entity_poly.pdbx_strand_id
1 'polypeptide(L)'
;MVGALILVAALHGGVASPAAASSPRRNLAVDETRGGHTLARHVGRTDLELRDRLRRESHISAASSYVDRAAAELMVGLALERERGRLESWARRRGSRPNLVLHVNAPRGPPIGRVLMRGASTAVPATSALVVLRWDVEAADFFVLTSYPEAQ
;
A
#
# COMPACT_ATOMS: atom_id res chain seq x y z
N MET A 1 35.45 -0.75 -67.36
CA MET A 1 35.68 -0.98 -65.91
C MET A 1 34.51 -0.43 -65.13
N VAL A 2 33.69 -1.36 -64.61
CA VAL A 2 32.44 -1.01 -63.93
C VAL A 2 32.70 -1.22 -62.43
N GLY A 3 32.70 -0.11 -61.68
CA GLY A 3 32.90 -0.13 -60.21
C GLY A 3 31.56 -0.41 -59.53
N ALA A 4 31.46 -1.52 -58.82
CA ALA A 4 30.31 -1.85 -57.98
C ALA A 4 30.40 -1.09 -56.64
N LEU A 5 29.39 -0.25 -56.37
CA LEU A 5 29.21 0.43 -55.10
C LEU A 5 28.47 -0.50 -54.13
N ILE A 6 29.15 -0.98 -53.08
CA ILE A 6 28.52 -1.80 -52.04
C ILE A 6 27.92 -0.86 -51.01
N LEU A 7 26.60 -0.83 -50.93
CA LEU A 7 25.83 -0.12 -49.90
C LEU A 7 25.76 -0.98 -48.66
N VAL A 8 26.47 -0.61 -47.59
CA VAL A 8 26.39 -1.25 -46.29
C VAL A 8 25.21 -0.64 -45.50
N ALA A 9 24.12 -1.34 -45.40
CA ALA A 9 22.99 -0.95 -44.57
C ALA A 9 23.30 -1.28 -43.10
N ALA A 10 23.55 -0.27 -42.28
CA ALA A 10 23.66 -0.42 -40.82
C ALA A 10 22.29 -0.66 -40.21
N LEU A 11 22.00 -1.89 -39.78
CA LEU A 11 20.88 -2.25 -38.96
C LEU A 11 21.05 -1.68 -37.53
N HIS A 12 20.42 -0.54 -37.26
CA HIS A 12 20.29 -0.04 -35.91
C HIS A 12 19.25 -0.90 -35.17
N GLY A 13 19.71 -1.94 -34.47
CA GLY A 13 18.91 -2.69 -33.52
C GLY A 13 18.56 -1.78 -32.33
N GLY A 14 17.35 -1.20 -32.35
CA GLY A 14 16.80 -0.50 -31.20
C GLY A 14 16.55 -1.50 -30.09
N VAL A 15 17.41 -1.51 -29.05
CA VAL A 15 17.12 -2.19 -27.79
C VAL A 15 15.95 -1.48 -27.15
N ALA A 16 14.77 -2.08 -27.22
CA ALA A 16 13.63 -1.63 -26.46
C ALA A 16 14.01 -1.69 -24.96
N SER A 17 14.09 -0.54 -24.31
CA SER A 17 14.21 -0.48 -22.86
C SER A 17 13.04 -1.26 -22.25
N PRO A 18 13.27 -2.18 -21.30
CA PRO A 18 12.18 -2.82 -20.60
C PRO A 18 11.35 -1.71 -19.94
N ALA A 19 10.07 -1.64 -20.30
CA ALA A 19 9.11 -0.76 -19.67
C ALA A 19 9.24 -0.97 -18.15
N ALA A 20 9.61 0.08 -17.41
CA ALA A 20 9.71 0.04 -15.96
C ALA A 20 8.33 -0.44 -15.45
N ALA A 21 8.28 -1.65 -14.90
CA ALA A 21 7.06 -2.19 -14.33
C ALA A 21 6.57 -1.18 -13.29
N SER A 22 5.40 -0.59 -13.55
CA SER A 22 4.82 0.36 -12.61
C SER A 22 4.61 -0.34 -11.27
N SER A 23 5.14 0.24 -10.19
CA SER A 23 4.95 -0.31 -8.85
C SER A 23 3.46 -0.54 -8.58
N PRO A 24 3.08 -1.68 -7.99
CA PRO A 24 1.68 -1.98 -7.71
C PRO A 24 1.09 -0.89 -6.81
N ARG A 25 -0.07 -0.36 -7.20
CA ARG A 25 -0.78 0.66 -6.42
C ARG A 25 -2.25 0.31 -6.31
N ARG A 26 -2.84 0.53 -5.15
CA ARG A 26 -4.28 0.39 -4.91
C ARG A 26 -4.92 1.78 -4.83
N ASN A 27 -5.97 2.02 -5.59
CA ASN A 27 -6.72 3.27 -5.46
C ASN A 27 -7.59 3.27 -4.20
N LEU A 28 -7.08 3.84 -3.11
CA LEU A 28 -7.74 3.86 -1.81
C LEU A 28 -8.96 4.78 -1.76
N ALA A 29 -9.09 5.76 -2.68
CA ALA A 29 -10.30 6.56 -2.75
C ALA A 29 -11.53 5.72 -3.16
N VAL A 30 -11.34 4.73 -4.03
CA VAL A 30 -12.41 3.78 -4.37
C VAL A 30 -12.78 2.90 -3.18
N ASP A 31 -11.78 2.45 -2.39
CA ASP A 31 -12.07 1.68 -1.18
C ASP A 31 -12.85 2.50 -0.14
N GLU A 32 -12.58 3.81 -0.03
CA GLU A 32 -13.31 4.69 0.91
C GLU A 32 -14.78 4.88 0.52
N THR A 33 -15.14 4.90 -0.76
CA THR A 33 -16.55 4.93 -1.19
C THR A 33 -17.33 3.68 -0.77
N ARG A 34 -16.60 2.59 -0.43
CA ARG A 34 -17.17 1.31 0.04
C ARG A 34 -17.11 1.13 1.56
N GLY A 35 -16.74 2.18 2.30
CA GLY A 35 -16.63 2.16 3.76
C GLY A 35 -15.23 1.98 4.32
N GLY A 36 -14.19 2.02 3.48
CA GLY A 36 -12.80 2.15 3.91
C GLY A 36 -12.52 3.50 4.59
N HIS A 37 -11.41 3.60 5.31
CA HIS A 37 -11.05 4.84 6.01
C HIS A 37 -9.54 5.07 6.16
N THR A 38 -8.74 4.50 5.26
CA THR A 38 -7.27 4.66 5.28
C THR A 38 -6.85 6.11 5.07
N LEU A 39 -7.37 6.76 4.02
CA LEU A 39 -7.02 8.14 3.68
C LEU A 39 -7.53 9.10 4.77
N ALA A 40 -8.77 8.93 5.19
CA ALA A 40 -9.40 9.79 6.17
C ALA A 40 -8.73 9.72 7.56
N ARG A 41 -8.19 8.57 7.95
CA ARG A 41 -7.66 8.37 9.32
C ARG A 41 -6.16 8.23 9.42
N HIS A 42 -5.47 7.78 8.36
CA HIS A 42 -4.10 7.32 8.43
C HIS A 42 -3.17 7.92 7.37
N VAL A 43 -3.54 9.05 6.76
CA VAL A 43 -2.68 9.73 5.77
C VAL A 43 -2.50 11.20 6.14
N GLY A 44 -1.24 11.65 6.16
CA GLY A 44 -0.88 13.06 6.35
C GLY A 44 -1.21 13.63 7.73
N ARG A 45 -1.40 12.79 8.76
CA ARG A 45 -1.72 13.25 10.12
C ARG A 45 -0.47 13.81 10.80
N THR A 46 -0.64 14.95 11.44
CA THR A 46 0.39 15.57 12.27
C THR A 46 0.55 14.84 13.60
N ASP A 47 1.66 15.05 14.28
CA ASP A 47 1.88 14.49 15.63
C ASP A 47 0.86 14.98 16.64
N LEU A 48 0.37 16.21 16.47
CA LEU A 48 -0.70 16.75 17.30
C LEU A 48 -2.00 15.97 17.11
N GLU A 49 -2.39 15.71 15.86
CA GLU A 49 -3.60 14.91 15.54
C GLU A 49 -3.47 13.48 16.06
N LEU A 50 -2.27 12.86 15.98
CA LEU A 50 -2.02 11.53 16.54
C LEU A 50 -2.16 11.52 18.06
N ARG A 51 -1.62 12.53 18.78
CA ARG A 51 -1.83 12.70 20.23
C ARG A 51 -3.30 12.91 20.59
N ASP A 52 -4.00 13.76 19.83
CA ASP A 52 -5.42 14.01 20.03
C ASP A 52 -6.25 12.74 19.85
N ARG A 53 -5.92 11.94 18.86
CA ARG A 53 -6.55 10.65 18.63
C ARG A 53 -6.33 9.72 19.83
N LEU A 54 -5.10 9.59 20.31
CA LEU A 54 -4.78 8.78 21.49
C LEU A 54 -5.53 9.26 22.74
N ARG A 55 -5.77 10.57 22.90
CA ARG A 55 -6.57 11.08 24.02
C ARG A 55 -8.05 10.69 23.90
N ARG A 56 -8.63 10.79 22.70
CA ARG A 56 -10.03 10.47 22.46
C ARG A 56 -10.35 8.99 22.43
N GLU A 57 -9.44 8.17 21.90
CA GLU A 57 -9.63 6.73 21.71
C GLU A 57 -8.81 5.96 22.75
N SER A 58 -9.32 5.82 23.99
CA SER A 58 -8.59 5.23 25.12
C SER A 58 -8.22 3.76 24.92
N HIS A 59 -8.95 3.03 24.05
CA HIS A 59 -8.77 1.62 23.76
C HIS A 59 -7.62 1.30 22.79
N ILE A 60 -7.05 2.31 22.09
CA ILE A 60 -5.92 2.10 21.19
C ILE A 60 -4.59 2.37 21.91
N SER A 61 -3.57 1.55 21.64
CA SER A 61 -2.22 1.69 22.21
C SER A 61 -1.29 2.57 21.37
N ALA A 62 -1.64 2.79 20.10
CA ALA A 62 -0.85 3.58 19.17
C ALA A 62 -1.74 4.31 18.15
N ALA A 63 -1.25 5.42 17.63
CA ALA A 63 -1.82 6.12 16.48
C ALA A 63 -0.72 6.33 15.43
N SER A 64 -1.04 6.14 14.16
CA SER A 64 -0.05 6.21 13.08
C SER A 64 -0.57 6.89 11.83
N SER A 65 0.36 7.36 11.02
CA SER A 65 0.06 8.02 9.75
C SER A 65 1.11 7.71 8.69
N TYR A 66 0.69 7.39 7.49
CA TYR A 66 1.52 7.47 6.30
C TYR A 66 1.98 8.90 6.05
N VAL A 67 3.16 9.06 5.42
CA VAL A 67 3.66 10.38 5.02
C VAL A 67 2.71 11.05 4.04
N ASP A 68 2.19 10.28 3.07
CA ASP A 68 1.25 10.74 2.05
C ASP A 68 0.39 9.60 1.50
N ARG A 69 -0.52 9.94 0.60
CA ARG A 69 -1.40 9.01 -0.10
C ARG A 69 -0.61 8.02 -0.98
N ALA A 70 0.43 8.48 -1.66
CA ALA A 70 1.21 7.66 -2.57
C ALA A 70 1.90 6.50 -1.83
N ALA A 71 2.43 6.77 -0.61
CA ALA A 71 3.00 5.76 0.27
C ALA A 71 1.93 4.74 0.71
N ALA A 72 0.74 5.20 1.11
CA ALA A 72 -0.35 4.31 1.52
C ALA A 72 -0.79 3.38 0.36
N GLU A 73 -1.03 3.94 -0.82
CA GLU A 73 -1.46 3.18 -2.01
C GLU A 73 -0.40 2.18 -2.48
N LEU A 74 0.89 2.55 -2.39
CA LEU A 74 2.00 1.65 -2.69
C LEU A 74 2.04 0.48 -1.70
N MET A 75 1.99 0.75 -0.39
CA MET A 75 2.08 -0.29 0.62
C MET A 75 0.92 -1.27 0.52
N VAL A 76 -0.30 -0.79 0.28
CA VAL A 76 -1.46 -1.66 0.06
C VAL A 76 -1.28 -2.48 -1.21
N GLY A 77 -0.86 -1.88 -2.32
CA GLY A 77 -0.59 -2.61 -3.56
C GLY A 77 0.43 -3.73 -3.38
N LEU A 78 1.54 -3.44 -2.69
CA LEU A 78 2.58 -4.43 -2.36
C LEU A 78 2.04 -5.57 -1.48
N ALA A 79 1.20 -5.26 -0.48
CA ALA A 79 0.59 -6.28 0.37
C ALA A 79 -0.30 -7.24 -0.45
N LEU A 80 -1.15 -6.70 -1.31
CA LEU A 80 -2.03 -7.48 -2.19
C LEU A 80 -1.24 -8.36 -3.17
N GLU A 81 -0.15 -7.85 -3.72
CA GLU A 81 0.71 -8.60 -4.64
C GLU A 81 1.46 -9.73 -3.93
N ARG A 82 2.14 -9.43 -2.81
CA ARG A 82 2.94 -10.41 -2.07
C ARG A 82 2.10 -11.51 -1.45
N GLU A 83 0.92 -11.18 -0.98
CA GLU A 83 0.00 -12.10 -0.29
C GLU A 83 -1.12 -12.63 -1.21
N ARG A 84 -0.91 -12.57 -2.54
CA ARG A 84 -1.91 -12.98 -3.55
C ARG A 84 -2.52 -14.35 -3.26
N GLY A 85 -1.71 -15.35 -2.93
CA GLY A 85 -2.18 -16.70 -2.64
C GLY A 85 -3.11 -16.75 -1.42
N ARG A 86 -2.80 -16.01 -0.35
CA ARG A 86 -3.67 -15.88 0.84
C ARG A 86 -4.97 -15.17 0.49
N LEU A 87 -4.88 -14.08 -0.28
CA LEU A 87 -6.03 -13.31 -0.73
C LEU A 87 -6.98 -14.17 -1.56
N GLU A 88 -6.47 -14.90 -2.55
CA GLU A 88 -7.27 -15.79 -3.39
C GLU A 88 -7.92 -16.93 -2.60
N SER A 89 -7.19 -17.54 -1.67
CA SER A 89 -7.73 -18.59 -0.79
C SER A 89 -8.84 -18.05 0.10
N TRP A 90 -8.67 -16.86 0.65
CA TRP A 90 -9.69 -16.18 1.45
C TRP A 90 -10.92 -15.79 0.61
N ALA A 91 -10.74 -15.27 -0.59
CA ALA A 91 -11.82 -14.88 -1.49
C ALA A 91 -12.66 -16.08 -1.97
N ARG A 92 -12.06 -17.26 -2.09
CA ARG A 92 -12.77 -18.52 -2.46
C ARG A 92 -13.52 -19.19 -1.30
N ARG A 93 -13.40 -18.69 -0.06
CA ARG A 93 -14.11 -19.28 1.07
C ARG A 93 -15.62 -19.21 0.87
N ARG A 94 -16.30 -20.31 1.24
CA ARG A 94 -17.76 -20.34 1.30
C ARG A 94 -18.21 -19.95 2.73
N GLY A 95 -19.35 -19.29 2.83
CA GLY A 95 -19.90 -18.83 4.10
C GLY A 95 -19.20 -17.60 4.67
N SER A 96 -19.04 -17.52 5.99
CA SER A 96 -18.45 -16.36 6.66
C SER A 96 -17.01 -16.10 6.24
N ARG A 97 -16.71 -14.85 5.88
CA ARG A 97 -15.37 -14.35 5.59
C ARG A 97 -14.99 -13.30 6.62
N PRO A 98 -14.24 -13.65 7.67
CA PRO A 98 -13.69 -12.65 8.58
C PRO A 98 -12.75 -11.72 7.82
N ASN A 99 -12.50 -10.51 8.34
CA ASN A 99 -11.55 -9.60 7.74
C ASN A 99 -10.19 -10.29 7.57
N LEU A 100 -9.56 -10.08 6.42
CA LEU A 100 -8.21 -10.58 6.17
C LEU A 100 -7.19 -9.51 6.56
N VAL A 101 -6.26 -9.88 7.43
CA VAL A 101 -5.16 -9.00 7.86
C VAL A 101 -3.88 -9.42 7.16
N LEU A 102 -3.23 -8.46 6.51
CA LEU A 102 -1.96 -8.62 5.82
C LEU A 102 -0.92 -7.69 6.45
N HIS A 103 0.32 -8.17 6.58
CA HIS A 103 1.46 -7.37 7.00
C HIS A 103 2.43 -7.23 5.84
N VAL A 104 2.99 -6.04 5.67
CA VAL A 104 3.91 -5.76 4.57
C VAL A 104 5.04 -4.85 5.03
N ASN A 105 6.28 -5.23 4.68
CA ASN A 105 7.45 -4.38 4.85
C ASN A 105 7.68 -3.55 3.58
N ALA A 106 8.03 -2.29 3.78
CA ALA A 106 8.43 -1.43 2.68
C ALA A 106 9.71 -1.95 1.99
N PRO A 107 9.89 -1.69 0.71
CA PRO A 107 11.20 -1.79 0.08
C PRO A 107 12.23 -0.93 0.84
N ARG A 108 13.53 -1.21 0.64
CA ARG A 108 14.58 -0.34 1.20
C ARG A 108 14.37 1.10 0.70
N GLY A 109 14.39 2.04 1.65
CA GLY A 109 14.15 3.45 1.34
C GLY A 109 13.78 4.25 2.58
N PRO A 110 13.22 5.46 2.39
CA PRO A 110 12.76 6.30 3.48
C PRO A 110 11.57 5.65 4.21
N PRO A 111 11.32 6.05 5.47
CA PRO A 111 10.13 5.62 6.20
C PRO A 111 8.84 5.95 5.45
N ILE A 112 7.89 5.03 5.48
CA ILE A 112 6.57 5.19 4.84
C ILE A 112 5.60 6.03 5.68
N GLY A 113 5.95 6.25 6.94
CA GLY A 113 5.10 6.93 7.90
C GLY A 113 5.74 6.98 9.27
N ARG A 114 4.90 7.20 10.26
CA ARG A 114 5.30 7.26 11.67
C ARG A 114 4.22 6.70 12.59
N VAL A 115 4.63 6.26 13.77
CA VAL A 115 3.77 5.70 14.81
C VAL A 115 4.05 6.42 16.12
N LEU A 116 3.00 6.90 16.76
CA LEU A 116 3.04 7.45 18.12
C LEU A 116 2.41 6.44 19.08
N MET A 117 3.23 5.92 19.98
CA MET A 117 2.76 5.03 21.04
C MET A 117 2.11 5.85 22.17
N ARG A 118 1.11 5.26 22.83
CA ARG A 118 0.50 5.88 24.01
C ARG A 118 1.55 6.10 25.10
N GLY A 119 1.62 7.30 25.64
CA GLY A 119 2.60 7.70 26.64
C GLY A 119 3.96 8.14 26.07
N ALA A 120 4.23 7.94 24.79
CA ALA A 120 5.45 8.45 24.17
C ALA A 120 5.37 9.96 23.87
N SER A 121 6.49 10.65 24.00
CA SER A 121 6.62 12.08 23.69
C SER A 121 6.78 12.35 22.18
N THR A 122 7.36 11.38 21.44
CA THR A 122 7.67 11.51 20.01
C THR A 122 7.21 10.29 19.23
N ALA A 123 6.80 10.53 18.00
CA ALA A 123 6.50 9.45 17.04
C ALA A 123 7.81 8.85 16.51
N VAL A 124 7.79 7.54 16.25
CA VAL A 124 8.90 6.81 15.62
C VAL A 124 8.63 6.57 14.14
N PRO A 125 9.68 6.55 13.30
CA PRO A 125 9.54 6.18 11.89
C PRO A 125 9.01 4.75 11.74
N ALA A 126 8.23 4.51 10.68
CA ALA A 126 7.70 3.21 10.33
C ALA A 126 8.12 2.79 8.92
N THR A 127 8.48 1.51 8.79
CA THR A 127 8.87 0.88 7.52
C THR A 127 8.02 -0.36 7.19
N SER A 128 7.00 -0.62 8.00
CA SER A 128 6.01 -1.68 7.80
C SER A 128 4.59 -1.15 7.93
N ALA A 129 3.65 -1.87 7.37
CA ALA A 129 2.24 -1.52 7.43
C ALA A 129 1.36 -2.76 7.60
N LEU A 130 0.22 -2.55 8.24
CA LEU A 130 -0.90 -3.48 8.31
C LEU A 130 -1.98 -3.06 7.34
N VAL A 131 -2.57 -4.04 6.64
CA VAL A 131 -3.69 -3.86 5.72
C VAL A 131 -4.82 -4.78 6.14
N VAL A 132 -6.01 -4.24 6.32
CA VAL A 132 -7.22 -4.99 6.65
C VAL A 132 -8.16 -4.96 5.46
N LEU A 133 -8.51 -6.13 4.96
CA LEU A 133 -9.47 -6.30 3.88
C LEU A 133 -10.81 -6.78 4.44
N ARG A 134 -11.90 -6.24 3.90
CA ARG A 134 -13.26 -6.67 4.18
C ARG A 134 -13.92 -7.21 2.92
N TRP A 135 -14.64 -8.30 3.07
CA TRP A 135 -15.47 -8.85 1.99
C TRP A 135 -16.78 -8.07 1.90
N ASP A 136 -17.09 -7.62 0.70
CA ASP A 136 -18.37 -7.03 0.32
C ASP A 136 -19.23 -8.11 -0.33
N VAL A 137 -20.28 -8.50 0.35
CA VAL A 137 -21.16 -9.60 -0.10
C VAL A 137 -21.96 -9.20 -1.33
N GLU A 138 -22.40 -7.94 -1.39
CA GLU A 138 -23.23 -7.42 -2.48
C GLU A 138 -22.43 -7.29 -3.78
N ALA A 139 -21.21 -6.80 -3.68
CA ALA A 139 -20.31 -6.68 -4.84
C ALA A 139 -19.61 -8.01 -5.20
N ALA A 140 -19.71 -9.04 -4.35
CA ALA A 140 -18.96 -10.29 -4.44
C ALA A 140 -17.43 -10.06 -4.62
N ASP A 141 -16.90 -9.05 -3.94
CA ASP A 141 -15.52 -8.59 -4.04
C ASP A 141 -15.05 -8.04 -2.68
N PHE A 142 -13.78 -7.69 -2.56
CA PHE A 142 -13.23 -7.10 -1.34
C PHE A 142 -12.90 -5.61 -1.54
N PHE A 143 -12.79 -4.91 -0.41
CA PHE A 143 -12.22 -3.57 -0.35
C PHE A 143 -11.25 -3.44 0.84
N VAL A 144 -10.39 -2.43 0.79
CA VAL A 144 -9.50 -2.09 1.88
C VAL A 144 -10.29 -1.34 2.95
N LEU A 145 -10.57 -2.01 4.06
CA LEU A 145 -11.25 -1.39 5.20
C LEU A 145 -10.37 -0.33 5.85
N THR A 146 -9.10 -0.68 6.09
CA THR A 146 -8.10 0.24 6.62
C THR A 146 -6.69 -0.27 6.33
N SER A 147 -5.74 0.65 6.31
CA SER A 147 -4.31 0.35 6.34
C SER A 147 -3.60 1.45 7.13
N TYR A 148 -2.55 1.07 7.86
CA TYR A 148 -1.78 2.01 8.66
C TYR A 148 -0.34 1.51 8.89
N PRO A 149 0.62 2.45 9.08
CA PRO A 149 1.98 2.12 9.46
C PRO A 149 2.04 1.46 10.83
N GLU A 150 2.94 0.48 10.99
CA GLU A 150 3.22 -0.22 12.25
C GLU A 150 4.63 0.12 12.75
N ALA A 151 4.80 0.19 14.08
CA ALA A 151 6.11 0.15 14.71
C ALA A 151 6.64 -1.30 14.66
N GLN A 152 7.95 -1.44 14.39
CA GLN A 152 8.67 -2.71 14.51
C GLN A 152 9.15 -2.91 15.92
#